data_fefab400ce16282292e0472f8ad9cf4a
#
_entry.id   fefab400ce16282292e0472f8ad9cf4a
#
_cell.length_a   1.000
_cell.length_b   1.000
_cell.length_c   1.000
_cell.angle_alpha   90.00
_cell.angle_beta   90.00
_cell.angle_gamma   90.00
#
_symmetry.space_group_name_H-M   'P 1'
#
loop_
_entity.id
_entity.type
_entity.pdbx_description
1 polymer ?
#
loop_
_entity_poly.entity_id
_entity_poly.type
_entity_poly.pdbx_seq_one_letter_code
_entity_poly.pdbx_strand_id
1 'polypeptide(L)'
;MVWPRYILYFVAVTLVTWMLTQLEIAFPGSLKLYVLVGEEIPIGTSEYSPIEIIQPLILGICGLLLAWVARYCPSQRPIAFPFGGLALAFLIRECDYILDFYLVANLWQVLIAVALAFVIAYTYRARRRLKIAWARIWPSPGLALWFAGAVIVFSFVPLVGQESLWMSLLGDDYRPIAKLAVEEFLELIGYILWLIGTIEYTYQARAIAYREPKPAAQRLRQKRRHDKEGPY
;
A
#
# COMPACT_ATOMS: atom_id res chain seq x y z
N MET A 1 19.43 -0.78 17.31
CA MET A 1 19.26 -2.20 16.89
C MET A 1 18.23 -2.25 15.79
N VAL A 2 18.61 -2.60 14.56
CA VAL A 2 17.72 -2.58 13.38
C VAL A 2 17.26 -4.01 13.02
N TRP A 3 18.09 -5.00 13.24
CA TRP A 3 17.86 -6.41 12.90
C TRP A 3 16.57 -7.05 13.45
N PRO A 4 16.16 -6.83 14.73
CA PRO A 4 14.96 -7.48 15.26
C PRO A 4 13.69 -7.13 14.51
N ARG A 5 13.60 -5.90 13.96
CA ARG A 5 12.42 -5.45 13.20
C ARG A 5 12.27 -6.20 11.88
N TYR A 6 13.38 -6.42 11.16
CA TYR A 6 13.32 -7.14 9.88
C TYR A 6 12.99 -8.61 10.05
N ILE A 7 13.49 -9.23 11.13
CA ILE A 7 13.08 -10.59 11.52
C ILE A 7 11.58 -10.60 11.81
N LEU A 8 11.08 -9.62 12.57
CA LEU A 8 9.65 -9.51 12.86
C LEU A 8 8.81 -9.36 11.58
N TYR A 9 9.26 -8.53 10.62
CA TYR A 9 8.56 -8.35 9.35
C TYR A 9 8.55 -9.64 8.52
N PHE A 10 9.70 -10.30 8.43
CA PHE A 10 9.79 -11.61 7.76
C PHE A 10 8.83 -12.62 8.40
N VAL A 11 8.85 -12.75 9.71
CA VAL A 11 7.96 -13.65 10.45
C VAL A 11 6.50 -13.25 10.24
N ALA A 12 6.16 -11.97 10.28
CA ALA A 12 4.80 -11.50 10.09
C ALA A 12 4.26 -11.84 8.69
N VAL A 13 5.03 -11.58 7.63
CA VAL A 13 4.65 -11.92 6.25
C VAL A 13 4.46 -13.43 6.12
N THR A 14 5.45 -14.21 6.60
CA THR A 14 5.40 -15.67 6.54
C THR A 14 4.20 -16.24 7.29
N LEU A 15 3.91 -15.73 8.50
CA LEU A 15 2.77 -16.18 9.29
C LEU A 15 1.43 -15.86 8.62
N VAL A 16 1.27 -14.65 8.09
CA VAL A 16 0.02 -14.26 7.42
C VAL A 16 -0.23 -15.15 6.21
N THR A 17 0.75 -15.31 5.33
CA THR A 17 0.60 -16.17 4.14
C THR A 17 0.38 -17.63 4.51
N TRP A 18 1.11 -18.14 5.51
CA TRP A 18 0.93 -19.51 6.01
C TRP A 18 -0.45 -19.70 6.63
N MET A 19 -0.92 -18.77 7.47
CA MET A 19 -2.25 -18.86 8.10
C MET A 19 -3.38 -18.87 7.07
N LEU A 20 -3.31 -18.00 6.05
CA LEU A 20 -4.30 -17.98 4.98
C LEU A 20 -4.30 -19.29 4.20
N THR A 21 -3.12 -19.84 3.89
CA THR A 21 -3.00 -21.13 3.20
C THR A 21 -3.58 -22.26 4.05
N GLN A 22 -3.25 -22.31 5.36
CA GLN A 22 -3.79 -23.34 6.25
C GLN A 22 -5.30 -23.20 6.45
N LEU A 23 -5.82 -21.99 6.46
CA LEU A 23 -7.25 -21.73 6.54
C LEU A 23 -7.98 -22.33 5.34
N GLU A 24 -7.48 -22.12 4.12
CA GLU A 24 -8.07 -22.68 2.91
C GLU A 24 -7.95 -24.21 2.85
N ILE A 25 -6.81 -24.78 3.30
CA ILE A 25 -6.62 -26.25 3.35
C ILE A 25 -7.57 -26.89 4.36
N ALA A 26 -7.72 -26.30 5.55
CA ALA A 26 -8.57 -26.82 6.61
C ALA A 26 -10.06 -26.63 6.33
N PHE A 27 -10.41 -25.55 5.69
CA PHE A 27 -11.78 -25.15 5.35
C PHE A 27 -11.86 -24.69 3.89
N PRO A 28 -11.90 -25.64 2.93
CA PRO A 28 -11.92 -25.31 1.51
C PRO A 28 -13.05 -24.34 1.15
N GLY A 29 -12.72 -23.29 0.41
CA GLY A 29 -13.63 -22.20 0.06
C GLY A 29 -13.75 -21.10 1.13
N SER A 30 -12.99 -21.16 2.23
CA SER A 30 -13.00 -20.12 3.27
C SER A 30 -12.48 -18.77 2.75
N LEU A 31 -11.51 -18.78 1.85
CA LEU A 31 -10.99 -17.57 1.22
C LEU A 31 -11.89 -17.07 0.09
N LYS A 32 -12.93 -17.83 -0.27
CA LYS A 32 -13.89 -17.45 -1.33
C LYS A 32 -13.22 -16.93 -2.61
N LEU A 33 -12.12 -17.56 -2.99
CA LEU A 33 -11.36 -17.19 -4.19
C LEU A 33 -12.15 -17.41 -5.50
N TYR A 34 -13.36 -17.95 -5.39
CA TYR A 34 -14.28 -18.16 -6.51
C TYR A 34 -15.74 -18.12 -6.07
N VAL A 35 -16.60 -17.69 -6.97
CA VAL A 35 -18.06 -17.77 -6.82
C VAL A 35 -18.57 -18.91 -7.69
N LEU A 36 -19.27 -19.86 -7.09
CA LEU A 36 -20.04 -20.85 -7.84
C LEU A 36 -21.35 -20.20 -8.29
N VAL A 37 -21.50 -19.95 -9.58
CA VAL A 37 -22.75 -19.49 -10.18
C VAL A 37 -23.41 -20.68 -10.84
N GLY A 38 -24.32 -21.35 -10.11
CA GLY A 38 -24.95 -22.59 -10.57
C GLY A 38 -24.05 -23.81 -10.45
N GLU A 39 -24.39 -24.92 -11.16
CA GLU A 39 -23.58 -26.13 -11.25
C GLU A 39 -22.42 -26.04 -12.26
N GLU A 40 -22.30 -24.89 -12.95
CA GLU A 40 -21.32 -24.67 -14.01
C GLU A 40 -20.23 -23.71 -13.57
N ILE A 41 -18.99 -24.07 -13.85
CA ILE A 41 -17.70 -23.37 -13.81
C ILE A 41 -17.65 -22.07 -12.96
N PRO A 42 -16.75 -21.98 -11.97
CA PRO A 42 -16.59 -20.76 -11.18
C PRO A 42 -16.22 -19.57 -12.08
N ILE A 43 -17.06 -18.56 -12.09
CA ILE A 43 -16.86 -17.31 -12.83
C ILE A 43 -16.44 -16.24 -11.83
N GLY A 44 -15.14 -15.91 -11.83
CA GLY A 44 -14.60 -14.79 -11.08
C GLY A 44 -14.31 -15.06 -9.59
N THR A 45 -13.62 -14.10 -8.97
CA THR A 45 -13.41 -14.03 -7.52
C THR A 45 -14.69 -13.54 -6.82
N SER A 46 -14.89 -13.98 -5.59
CA SER A 46 -15.94 -13.40 -4.75
C SER A 46 -15.47 -12.04 -4.24
N GLU A 47 -16.14 -10.97 -4.60
CA GLU A 47 -15.92 -9.60 -4.10
C GLU A 47 -15.99 -9.48 -2.55
N TYR A 48 -16.26 -10.57 -1.87
CA TYR A 48 -16.32 -10.69 -0.41
C TYR A 48 -15.30 -11.69 0.14
N SER A 49 -14.20 -11.93 -0.61
CA SER A 49 -13.13 -12.76 -0.10
C SER A 49 -12.40 -12.07 1.06
N PRO A 50 -11.92 -12.79 2.07
CA PRO A 50 -11.08 -12.21 3.12
C PRO A 50 -9.86 -11.48 2.56
N ILE A 51 -9.28 -11.94 1.45
CA ILE A 51 -8.13 -11.32 0.80
C ILE A 51 -8.54 -9.95 0.23
N GLU A 52 -9.62 -9.88 -0.53
CA GLU A 52 -10.16 -8.65 -1.11
C GLU A 52 -10.61 -7.62 -0.06
N ILE A 53 -10.98 -8.04 1.15
CA ILE A 53 -11.26 -7.12 2.26
C ILE A 53 -9.95 -6.61 2.89
N ILE A 54 -8.94 -7.47 3.04
CA ILE A 54 -7.67 -7.10 3.67
C ILE A 54 -6.86 -6.13 2.80
N GLN A 55 -6.88 -6.29 1.48
CA GLN A 55 -6.14 -5.46 0.53
C GLN A 55 -6.49 -3.97 0.64
N PRO A 56 -7.76 -3.52 0.53
CA PRO A 56 -8.12 -2.12 0.68
C PRO A 56 -7.90 -1.60 2.10
N LEU A 57 -8.02 -2.42 3.14
CA LEU A 57 -7.68 -2.03 4.51
C LEU A 57 -6.19 -1.70 4.64
N ILE A 58 -5.30 -2.52 4.07
CA ILE A 58 -3.86 -2.27 4.05
C ILE A 58 -3.56 -0.95 3.32
N LEU A 59 -4.13 -0.75 2.14
CA LEU A 59 -3.94 0.46 1.34
C LEU A 59 -4.49 1.71 2.05
N GLY A 60 -5.64 1.59 2.71
CA GLY A 60 -6.20 2.65 3.55
C GLY A 60 -5.27 3.05 4.69
N ILE A 61 -4.70 2.07 5.41
CA ILE A 61 -3.73 2.32 6.48
C ILE A 61 -2.47 2.99 5.91
N CYS A 62 -1.95 2.55 4.77
CA CYS A 62 -0.82 3.19 4.08
C CYS A 62 -1.15 4.66 3.77
N GLY A 63 -2.32 4.93 3.18
CA GLY A 63 -2.78 6.28 2.86
C GLY A 63 -2.86 7.18 4.10
N LEU A 64 -3.42 6.68 5.20
CA LEU A 64 -3.54 7.42 6.46
C LEU A 64 -2.16 7.73 7.08
N LEU A 65 -1.24 6.77 7.12
CA LEU A 65 0.12 6.98 7.62
C LEU A 65 0.88 8.00 6.77
N LEU A 66 0.77 7.92 5.44
CA LEU A 66 1.42 8.86 4.53
C LEU A 66 0.79 10.27 4.61
N ALA A 67 -0.52 10.38 4.77
CA ALA A 67 -1.20 11.64 5.05
C ALA A 67 -0.73 12.24 6.38
N TRP A 68 -0.56 11.41 7.41
CA TRP A 68 0.01 11.83 8.68
C TRP A 68 1.44 12.37 8.51
N VAL A 69 2.31 11.67 7.78
CA VAL A 69 3.68 12.16 7.48
C VAL A 69 3.62 13.47 6.71
N ALA A 70 2.77 13.56 5.68
CA ALA A 70 2.61 14.79 4.91
C ALA A 70 2.14 15.99 5.75
N ARG A 71 1.35 15.74 6.80
CA ARG A 71 0.83 16.76 7.71
C ARG A 71 1.84 17.19 8.76
N TYR A 72 2.54 16.23 9.38
CA TYR A 72 3.34 16.48 10.58
C TYR A 72 4.87 16.49 10.33
N CYS A 73 5.33 15.99 9.18
CA CYS A 73 6.73 16.00 8.77
C CYS A 73 6.93 16.82 7.48
N PRO A 74 6.92 18.18 7.53
CA PRO A 74 6.90 19.04 6.34
C PRO A 74 8.07 18.80 5.38
N SER A 75 9.24 18.43 5.89
CA SER A 75 10.44 18.13 5.08
C SER A 75 10.27 16.84 4.26
N GLN A 76 9.43 15.91 4.70
CA GLN A 76 9.16 14.64 4.03
C GLN A 76 7.83 14.65 3.25
N ARG A 77 7.05 15.72 3.35
CA ARG A 77 5.80 15.89 2.56
C ARG A 77 5.99 15.66 1.06
N PRO A 78 7.10 16.12 0.42
CA PRO A 78 7.28 15.89 -1.02
C PRO A 78 7.36 14.42 -1.44
N ILE A 79 7.73 13.51 -0.53
CA ILE A 79 7.72 12.07 -0.76
C ILE A 79 6.39 11.47 -0.31
N ALA A 80 5.92 11.82 0.89
CA ALA A 80 4.71 11.24 1.47
C ALA A 80 3.46 11.50 0.62
N PHE A 81 3.34 12.67 -0.01
CA PHE A 81 2.17 13.01 -0.80
C PHE A 81 2.04 12.17 -2.07
N PRO A 82 3.06 12.00 -2.93
CA PRO A 82 2.98 11.11 -4.09
C PRO A 82 2.70 9.66 -3.73
N PHE A 83 3.38 9.12 -2.73
CA PHE A 83 3.16 7.74 -2.28
C PHE A 83 1.77 7.56 -1.67
N GLY A 84 1.26 8.55 -0.94
CA GLY A 84 -0.11 8.55 -0.43
C GLY A 84 -1.16 8.60 -1.54
N GLY A 85 -0.89 9.39 -2.59
CA GLY A 85 -1.75 9.44 -3.78
C GLY A 85 -1.74 8.13 -4.57
N LEU A 86 -0.60 7.44 -4.65
CA LEU A 86 -0.53 6.10 -5.24
C LEU A 86 -1.32 5.08 -4.40
N ALA A 87 -1.15 5.08 -3.06
CA ALA A 87 -1.92 4.21 -2.19
C ALA A 87 -3.44 4.47 -2.33
N LEU A 88 -3.85 5.73 -2.49
CA LEU A 88 -5.25 6.09 -2.77
C LEU A 88 -5.72 5.57 -4.13
N ALA A 89 -4.90 5.68 -5.18
CA ALA A 89 -5.26 5.18 -6.51
C ALA A 89 -5.47 3.66 -6.50
N PHE A 90 -4.61 2.92 -5.80
CA PHE A 90 -4.80 1.48 -5.62
C PHE A 90 -6.00 1.15 -4.73
N LEU A 91 -6.24 1.90 -3.66
CA LEU A 91 -7.44 1.75 -2.84
C LEU A 91 -8.72 1.94 -3.66
N ILE A 92 -8.74 2.93 -4.57
CA ILE A 92 -9.88 3.14 -5.48
C ILE A 92 -10.04 1.93 -6.42
N ARG A 93 -8.94 1.34 -6.91
CA ARG A 93 -8.96 0.13 -7.74
C ARG A 93 -9.57 -1.06 -6.99
N GLU A 94 -9.14 -1.29 -5.75
CA GLU A 94 -9.66 -2.38 -4.92
C GLU A 94 -11.15 -2.18 -4.51
N CYS A 95 -11.67 -0.98 -4.69
CA CYS A 95 -13.08 -0.65 -4.44
C CYS A 95 -13.90 -0.52 -5.74
N ASP A 96 -13.39 -0.95 -6.88
CA ASP A 96 -14.01 -0.76 -8.20
C ASP A 96 -15.42 -1.36 -8.27
N TYR A 97 -15.61 -2.59 -7.77
CA TYR A 97 -16.92 -3.24 -7.70
C TYR A 97 -17.94 -2.41 -6.92
N ILE A 98 -17.55 -1.89 -5.74
CA ILE A 98 -18.44 -1.06 -4.92
C ILE A 98 -18.79 0.22 -5.67
N LEU A 99 -17.82 0.85 -6.34
CA LEU A 99 -18.03 2.07 -7.10
C LEU A 99 -18.92 1.84 -8.31
N ASP A 100 -18.69 0.75 -9.04
CA ASP A 100 -19.46 0.43 -10.25
C ASP A 100 -20.88 -0.02 -9.94
N PHE A 101 -21.07 -0.80 -8.87
CA PHE A 101 -22.37 -1.34 -8.49
C PHE A 101 -23.28 -0.28 -7.83
N TYR A 102 -22.75 0.53 -6.90
CA TYR A 102 -23.56 1.47 -6.11
C TYR A 102 -23.60 2.90 -6.67
N LEU A 103 -22.67 3.28 -7.55
CA LEU A 103 -22.58 4.64 -8.06
C LEU A 103 -22.73 4.69 -9.59
N VAL A 104 -21.66 4.67 -10.34
CA VAL A 104 -21.64 4.80 -11.80
C VAL A 104 -20.59 3.88 -12.39
N ALA A 105 -20.94 3.14 -13.44
CA ALA A 105 -20.01 2.26 -14.17
C ALA A 105 -18.76 3.02 -14.62
N ASN A 106 -17.60 2.41 -14.38
CA ASN A 106 -16.26 2.96 -14.68
C ASN A 106 -15.88 4.24 -13.92
N LEU A 107 -16.60 4.58 -12.82
CA LEU A 107 -16.26 5.74 -11.99
C LEU A 107 -14.85 5.63 -11.41
N TRP A 108 -14.44 4.44 -10.99
CA TRP A 108 -13.11 4.18 -10.43
C TRP A 108 -11.97 4.59 -11.38
N GLN A 109 -12.13 4.41 -12.70
CA GLN A 109 -11.12 4.81 -13.69
C GLN A 109 -10.92 6.32 -13.72
N VAL A 110 -12.02 7.06 -13.65
CA VAL A 110 -11.99 8.54 -13.59
C VAL A 110 -11.33 9.01 -12.30
N LEU A 111 -11.68 8.40 -11.17
CA LEU A 111 -11.11 8.74 -9.87
C LEU A 111 -9.61 8.46 -9.82
N ILE A 112 -9.15 7.31 -10.36
CA ILE A 112 -7.72 6.99 -10.48
C ILE A 112 -7.02 8.01 -11.38
N ALA A 113 -7.58 8.33 -12.55
CA ALA A 113 -7.00 9.30 -13.47
C ALA A 113 -6.83 10.67 -12.79
N VAL A 114 -7.84 11.13 -12.05
CA VAL A 114 -7.79 12.39 -11.29
C VAL A 114 -6.72 12.32 -10.19
N ALA A 115 -6.68 11.23 -9.40
CA ALA A 115 -5.69 11.05 -8.35
C ALA A 115 -4.26 11.07 -8.91
N LEU A 116 -4.01 10.34 -10.00
CA LEU A 116 -2.71 10.31 -10.66
C LEU A 116 -2.33 11.65 -11.27
N ALA A 117 -3.27 12.37 -11.88
CA ALA A 117 -3.03 13.73 -12.39
C ALA A 117 -2.59 14.68 -11.26
N PHE A 118 -3.23 14.59 -10.08
CA PHE A 118 -2.83 15.33 -8.90
C PHE A 118 -1.42 14.95 -8.41
N VAL A 119 -1.10 13.67 -8.35
CA VAL A 119 0.22 13.15 -7.98
C VAL A 119 1.29 13.68 -8.92
N ILE A 120 1.06 13.59 -10.22
CA ILE A 120 2.00 14.07 -11.25
C ILE A 120 2.18 15.58 -11.15
N ALA A 121 1.09 16.35 -11.09
CA ALA A 121 1.15 17.80 -10.99
C ALA A 121 1.89 18.28 -9.71
N TYR A 122 1.59 17.63 -8.57
CA TYR A 122 2.29 17.92 -7.32
C TYR A 122 3.77 17.58 -7.40
N THR A 123 4.12 16.39 -7.88
CA THR A 123 5.50 15.91 -8.00
C THR A 123 6.32 16.83 -8.90
N TYR A 124 5.75 17.27 -10.02
CA TYR A 124 6.40 18.23 -10.92
C TYR A 124 6.64 19.58 -10.25
N ARG A 125 5.62 20.13 -9.57
CA ARG A 125 5.76 21.39 -8.83
C ARG A 125 6.75 21.29 -7.66
N ALA A 126 6.76 20.16 -6.97
CA ALA A 126 7.59 19.91 -5.81
C ALA A 126 8.97 19.31 -6.14
N ARG A 127 9.35 19.13 -7.40
CA ARG A 127 10.54 18.38 -7.85
C ARG A 127 11.86 18.76 -7.15
N ARG A 128 12.08 20.05 -6.89
CA ARG A 128 13.28 20.52 -6.17
C ARG A 128 13.26 20.08 -4.71
N ARG A 129 12.11 20.21 -4.04
CA ARG A 129 11.91 19.79 -2.65
C ARG A 129 11.96 18.27 -2.54
N LEU A 130 11.43 17.55 -3.53
CA LEU A 130 11.47 16.09 -3.62
C LEU A 130 12.92 15.58 -3.66
N LYS A 131 13.79 16.17 -4.49
CA LYS A 131 15.22 15.83 -4.52
C LYS A 131 15.90 16.01 -3.16
N ILE A 132 15.61 17.09 -2.47
CA ILE A 132 16.16 17.36 -1.13
C ILE A 132 15.62 16.37 -0.09
N ALA A 133 14.31 16.10 -0.11
CA ALA A 133 13.69 15.15 0.80
C ALA A 133 14.24 13.73 0.59
N TRP A 134 14.40 13.33 -0.69
CA TRP A 134 14.99 12.05 -1.08
C TRP A 134 16.43 11.90 -0.58
N ALA A 135 17.27 12.89 -0.80
CA ALA A 135 18.66 12.86 -0.33
C ALA A 135 18.79 12.76 1.21
N ARG A 136 17.77 13.25 1.96
CA ARG A 136 17.76 13.17 3.42
C ARG A 136 17.36 11.79 3.96
N ILE A 137 16.58 11.07 3.20
CA ILE A 137 16.05 9.76 3.65
C ILE A 137 16.81 8.59 3.04
N TRP A 138 17.53 8.78 1.96
CA TRP A 138 18.29 7.73 1.31
C TRP A 138 19.61 7.40 2.03
N PRO A 139 19.99 6.11 2.19
CA PRO A 139 19.22 4.91 1.87
C PRO A 139 18.08 4.65 2.85
N SER A 140 16.89 4.31 2.32
CA SER A 140 15.70 4.07 3.12
C SER A 140 15.22 2.63 3.00
N PRO A 141 15.22 1.86 4.09
CA PRO A 141 14.62 0.52 4.09
C PRO A 141 13.12 0.55 3.75
N GLY A 142 12.41 1.58 4.21
CA GLY A 142 10.98 1.75 3.90
C GLY A 142 10.73 1.91 2.40
N LEU A 143 11.53 2.73 1.73
CA LEU A 143 11.43 2.89 0.27
C LEU A 143 11.86 1.64 -0.48
N ALA A 144 12.88 0.90 0.01
CA ALA A 144 13.29 -0.36 -0.60
C ALA A 144 12.16 -1.40 -0.57
N LEU A 145 11.43 -1.51 0.54
CA LEU A 145 10.26 -2.38 0.66
C LEU A 145 9.11 -1.93 -0.25
N TRP A 146 8.89 -0.62 -0.40
CA TRP A 146 7.94 -0.08 -1.36
C TRP A 146 8.28 -0.51 -2.80
N PHE A 147 9.55 -0.38 -3.20
CA PHE A 147 9.98 -0.81 -4.53
C PHE A 147 9.85 -2.32 -4.71
N ALA A 148 10.19 -3.13 -3.68
CA ALA A 148 10.02 -4.57 -3.74
C ALA A 148 8.54 -4.95 -3.93
N GLY A 149 7.62 -4.35 -3.17
CA GLY A 149 6.18 -4.53 -3.35
C GLY A 149 5.71 -4.07 -4.73
N ALA A 150 6.23 -2.94 -5.23
CA ALA A 150 5.91 -2.45 -6.57
C ALA A 150 6.36 -3.43 -7.67
N VAL A 151 7.53 -4.04 -7.55
CA VAL A 151 7.99 -5.09 -8.50
C VAL A 151 7.01 -6.26 -8.50
N ILE A 152 6.53 -6.69 -7.34
CA ILE A 152 5.55 -7.77 -7.26
C ILE A 152 4.25 -7.36 -7.96
N VAL A 153 3.65 -6.24 -7.58
CA VAL A 153 2.35 -5.80 -8.07
C VAL A 153 2.38 -5.42 -9.56
N PHE A 154 3.43 -4.75 -10.03
CA PHE A 154 3.49 -4.26 -11.42
C PHE A 154 4.15 -5.21 -12.40
N SER A 155 4.95 -6.17 -11.93
CA SER A 155 5.67 -7.09 -12.82
C SER A 155 5.22 -8.54 -12.66
N PHE A 156 5.17 -9.06 -11.43
CA PHE A 156 4.83 -10.47 -11.23
C PHE A 156 3.33 -10.72 -11.38
N VAL A 157 2.46 -9.87 -10.81
CA VAL A 157 1.01 -10.05 -10.91
C VAL A 157 0.54 -10.04 -12.38
N PRO A 158 0.87 -9.05 -13.24
CA PRO A 158 0.48 -9.09 -14.64
C PRO A 158 1.08 -10.27 -15.43
N LEU A 159 2.26 -10.75 -15.01
CA LEU A 159 2.90 -11.90 -15.65
C LEU A 159 2.10 -13.19 -15.38
N VAL A 160 1.78 -13.45 -14.11
CA VAL A 160 1.02 -14.66 -13.73
C VAL A 160 -0.47 -14.54 -14.09
N GLY A 161 -0.97 -13.33 -14.27
CA GLY A 161 -2.32 -13.04 -14.72
C GLY A 161 -2.58 -13.37 -16.19
N GLN A 162 -1.54 -13.70 -16.96
CA GLN A 162 -1.72 -14.08 -18.36
C GLN A 162 -2.29 -15.50 -18.48
N GLU A 163 -3.51 -15.61 -18.95
CA GLU A 163 -4.19 -16.89 -19.17
C GLU A 163 -3.40 -17.80 -20.12
N SER A 164 -2.77 -17.24 -21.16
CA SER A 164 -1.91 -17.96 -22.09
C SER A 164 -0.74 -18.69 -21.43
N LEU A 165 -0.18 -18.12 -20.35
CA LEU A 165 0.85 -18.79 -19.56
C LEU A 165 0.32 -20.06 -18.93
N TRP A 166 -0.82 -19.99 -18.29
CA TRP A 166 -1.44 -21.14 -17.59
C TRP A 166 -1.92 -22.20 -18.57
N MET A 167 -2.51 -21.80 -19.68
CA MET A 167 -2.89 -22.74 -20.75
C MET A 167 -1.66 -23.46 -21.34
N SER A 168 -0.54 -22.77 -21.48
CA SER A 168 0.71 -23.37 -21.96
C SER A 168 1.30 -24.37 -20.95
N LEU A 169 1.14 -24.12 -19.64
CA LEU A 169 1.69 -24.98 -18.59
C LEU A 169 0.79 -26.19 -18.26
N LEU A 170 -0.52 -25.99 -18.25
CA LEU A 170 -1.49 -26.97 -17.74
C LEU A 170 -2.33 -27.61 -18.86
N GLY A 171 -2.34 -27.05 -20.07
CA GLY A 171 -3.13 -27.57 -21.18
C GLY A 171 -4.62 -27.71 -20.79
N ASP A 172 -5.17 -28.89 -21.02
CA ASP A 172 -6.57 -29.21 -20.72
C ASP A 172 -6.90 -29.25 -19.22
N ASP A 173 -5.88 -29.31 -18.35
CA ASP A 173 -6.05 -29.29 -16.90
C ASP A 173 -6.11 -27.86 -16.33
N TYR A 174 -6.02 -26.84 -17.19
CA TYR A 174 -6.14 -25.47 -16.74
C TYR A 174 -7.49 -25.19 -16.10
N ARG A 175 -7.41 -24.52 -14.95
CA ARG A 175 -8.58 -23.99 -14.23
C ARG A 175 -8.34 -22.53 -13.89
N PRO A 176 -9.24 -21.59 -14.26
CA PRO A 176 -9.08 -20.15 -14.00
C PRO A 176 -8.82 -19.80 -12.55
N ILE A 177 -9.37 -20.60 -11.62
CA ILE A 177 -9.19 -20.42 -10.18
C ILE A 177 -7.72 -20.48 -9.74
N ALA A 178 -6.88 -21.29 -10.38
CA ALA A 178 -5.46 -21.39 -10.03
C ALA A 178 -4.73 -20.08 -10.34
N LYS A 179 -5.03 -19.48 -11.50
CA LYS A 179 -4.52 -18.18 -11.90
C LYS A 179 -4.95 -17.10 -10.90
N LEU A 180 -6.26 -17.00 -10.65
CA LEU A 180 -6.83 -15.98 -9.75
C LEU A 180 -6.24 -16.09 -8.34
N ALA A 181 -6.12 -17.31 -7.80
CA ALA A 181 -5.53 -17.50 -6.48
C ALA A 181 -4.08 -16.98 -6.40
N VAL A 182 -3.27 -17.24 -7.42
CA VAL A 182 -1.88 -16.78 -7.45
C VAL A 182 -1.80 -15.25 -7.58
N GLU A 183 -2.64 -14.65 -8.41
CA GLU A 183 -2.74 -13.18 -8.55
C GLU A 183 -3.05 -12.53 -7.21
N GLU A 184 -4.14 -12.94 -6.54
CA GLU A 184 -4.60 -12.39 -5.27
C GLU A 184 -3.55 -12.52 -4.15
N PHE A 185 -2.90 -13.68 -4.05
CA PHE A 185 -1.84 -13.87 -3.06
C PHE A 185 -0.61 -12.98 -3.33
N LEU A 186 -0.22 -12.80 -4.59
CA LEU A 186 0.90 -11.92 -4.94
C LEU A 186 0.56 -10.45 -4.71
N GLU A 187 -0.64 -10.00 -5.05
CA GLU A 187 -1.09 -8.64 -4.75
C GLU A 187 -1.07 -8.40 -3.24
N LEU A 188 -1.62 -9.31 -2.46
CA LEU A 188 -1.61 -9.22 -0.99
C LEU A 188 -0.18 -9.11 -0.44
N ILE A 189 0.75 -9.93 -0.91
CA ILE A 189 2.17 -9.86 -0.49
C ILE A 189 2.75 -8.49 -0.86
N GLY A 190 2.50 -7.99 -2.05
CA GLY A 190 2.93 -6.67 -2.49
C GLY A 190 2.41 -5.55 -1.58
N TYR A 191 1.14 -5.59 -1.23
CA TYR A 191 0.52 -4.59 -0.34
C TYR A 191 1.01 -4.70 1.12
N ILE A 192 1.28 -5.91 1.61
CA ILE A 192 1.92 -6.09 2.92
C ILE A 192 3.31 -5.45 2.94
N LEU A 193 4.10 -5.63 1.87
CA LEU A 193 5.41 -4.96 1.75
C LEU A 193 5.26 -3.43 1.71
N TRP A 194 4.22 -2.90 1.05
CA TRP A 194 3.93 -1.46 1.08
C TRP A 194 3.55 -0.99 2.47
N LEU A 195 2.76 -1.74 3.22
CA LEU A 195 2.41 -1.41 4.59
C LEU A 195 3.66 -1.35 5.49
N ILE A 196 4.48 -2.40 5.46
CA ILE A 196 5.72 -2.45 6.25
C ILE A 196 6.65 -1.30 5.83
N GLY A 197 6.80 -1.08 4.52
CA GLY A 197 7.57 0.03 3.96
C GLY A 197 7.06 1.39 4.41
N THR A 198 5.75 1.57 4.47
CA THR A 198 5.10 2.81 4.95
C THR A 198 5.34 3.02 6.45
N ILE A 199 5.27 1.96 7.26
CA ILE A 199 5.58 2.01 8.70
C ILE A 199 7.04 2.43 8.90
N GLU A 200 8.00 1.77 8.23
CA GLU A 200 9.42 2.10 8.31
C GLU A 200 9.70 3.53 7.84
N TYR A 201 9.10 3.93 6.72
CA TYR A 201 9.21 5.30 6.22
C TYR A 201 8.66 6.33 7.22
N THR A 202 7.54 6.03 7.86
CA THR A 202 6.92 6.90 8.87
C THR A 202 7.84 7.10 10.07
N TYR A 203 8.48 6.03 10.57
CA TYR A 203 9.49 6.13 11.63
C TYR A 203 10.69 6.99 11.23
N GLN A 204 11.21 6.80 10.01
CA GLN A 204 12.34 7.58 9.51
C GLN A 204 11.97 9.06 9.31
N ALA A 205 10.82 9.34 8.71
CA ALA A 205 10.32 10.70 8.51
C ALA A 205 10.13 11.45 9.83
N ARG A 206 9.59 10.75 10.84
CA ARG A 206 9.44 11.29 12.20
C ARG A 206 10.80 11.59 12.84
N ALA A 207 11.77 10.68 12.71
CA ALA A 207 13.10 10.89 13.25
C ALA A 207 13.82 12.07 12.59
N ILE A 208 13.66 12.27 11.28
CA ILE A 208 14.17 13.43 10.55
C ILE A 208 13.50 14.70 11.06
N ALA A 209 12.18 14.73 11.13
CA ALA A 209 11.43 15.91 11.59
C ALA A 209 11.77 16.29 13.03
N TYR A 210 12.06 15.33 13.89
CA TYR A 210 12.47 15.60 15.27
C TYR A 210 13.85 16.27 15.36
N ARG A 211 14.75 15.93 14.45
CA ARG A 211 16.12 16.52 14.41
C ARG A 211 16.15 17.89 13.74
N GLU A 212 15.10 18.28 13.04
CA GLU A 212 15.03 19.58 12.38
C GLU A 212 14.84 20.69 13.41
N PRO A 213 15.60 21.79 13.29
CA PRO A 213 15.45 22.92 14.18
C PRO A 213 14.05 23.53 13.99
N LYS A 214 13.32 23.70 15.10
CA LYS A 214 11.98 24.32 15.07
C LYS A 214 12.06 25.66 14.37
N PRO A 215 11.07 26.00 13.52
CA PRO A 215 11.00 27.31 12.86
C PRO A 215 11.14 28.46 13.88
N ALA A 216 11.87 29.52 13.51
CA ALA A 216 12.15 30.64 14.39
C ALA A 216 10.88 31.22 15.07
N ALA A 217 9.75 31.23 14.33
CA ALA A 217 8.46 31.66 14.86
C ALA A 217 7.93 30.76 16.00
N GLN A 218 8.19 29.45 15.97
CA GLN A 218 7.80 28.55 17.06
C GLN A 218 8.73 28.69 18.26
N ARG A 219 10.03 28.92 18.04
CA ARG A 219 11.00 29.21 19.13
C ARG A 219 10.62 30.50 19.85
N LEU A 220 10.24 31.54 19.13
CA LEU A 220 9.79 32.81 19.72
C LEU A 220 8.48 32.66 20.50
N ARG A 221 7.52 31.87 19.98
CA ARG A 221 6.29 31.59 20.72
C ARG A 221 6.53 30.79 21.99
N GLN A 222 7.44 29.81 21.95
CA GLN A 222 7.83 29.04 23.16
C GLN A 222 8.55 29.92 24.18
N LYS A 223 9.48 30.80 23.73
CA LYS A 223 10.16 31.75 24.60
C LYS A 223 9.16 32.70 25.27
N ARG A 224 8.22 33.28 24.50
CA ARG A 224 7.17 34.15 25.04
C ARG A 224 6.21 33.44 26.02
N ARG A 225 5.98 32.15 25.88
CA ARG A 225 5.20 31.37 26.87
C ARG A 225 6.01 31.19 28.15
N HIS A 226 7.27 30.81 28.04
CA HIS A 226 8.15 30.61 29.20
C HIS A 226 8.36 31.93 29.97
N ASP A 227 8.51 33.03 29.26
CA ASP A 227 8.64 34.37 29.86
C ASP A 227 7.34 34.86 30.55
N LYS A 228 6.18 34.28 30.21
CA LYS A 228 4.88 34.57 30.86
C LYS A 228 4.55 33.65 32.03
N GLU A 229 5.15 32.49 32.09
CA GLU A 229 5.00 31.47 33.15
C GLU A 229 6.08 31.60 34.21
N GLY A 230 6.66 32.81 34.44
CA GLY A 230 7.78 33.20 35.29
C GLY A 230 8.10 32.29 36.49
N PRO A 231 9.29 32.34 37.06
CA PRO A 231 9.67 31.44 38.13
C PRO A 231 8.74 31.68 39.33
N TYR A 232 8.05 30.62 39.78
CA TYR A 232 7.41 30.57 41.07
C TYR A 232 8.48 30.36 42.14
#